data_28a21d1387d77b581ebc54db6090867b
#
_entry.id   28a21d1387d77b581ebc54db6090867b
#
_cell.length_a   1.000
_cell.length_b   1.000
_cell.length_c   1.000
_cell.angle_alpha   90.00
_cell.angle_beta   90.00
_cell.angle_gamma   90.00
#
_symmetry.space_group_name_H-M   'P 1'
#
loop_
_entity.id
_entity.type
_entity.pdbx_description
1 polymer ?
#
loop_
_entity_poly.entity_id
_entity_poly.type
_entity_poly.pdbx_seq_one_letter_code
_entity_poly.pdbx_strand_id
1 'polypeptide(L)'
;VHAPTYVKKYDTTEDLKDGGTFLLNCPWSVDELETRLTAKMKRDLAKKHANFYIIDAAKLAAEIGLGKHTNNILQGAFFALTKVIPMDLALTSMMQTNYDTYFKKSGQKIVDLNNEAVRVGITAAQKVEIPASWATAEDAPAAPIQASDFVKDIVIPMDHQMGDKLPVSVFQKHGVLDGTWENGTSAYAKRGV
;
A
#
# COMPACT_ATOMS: atom_id res chain seq x y z
N VAL A 1 -2.45 1.48 2.21
CA VAL A 1 -1.23 0.93 1.56
C VAL A 1 -0.21 0.60 2.62
N HIS A 2 0.16 -0.69 2.75
CA HIS A 2 1.00 -1.18 3.86
C HIS A 2 2.51 -1.11 3.58
N ALA A 3 2.93 -0.86 2.37
CA ALA A 3 4.35 -0.75 2.01
C ALA A 3 4.62 0.48 1.14
N PRO A 4 5.63 1.31 1.49
CA PRO A 4 5.92 2.55 0.78
C PRO A 4 6.39 2.33 -0.67
N THR A 5 6.96 1.17 -0.96
CA THR A 5 7.39 0.79 -2.33
C THR A 5 6.23 0.72 -3.32
N TYR A 6 5.01 0.45 -2.84
CA TYR A 6 3.82 0.35 -3.69
C TYR A 6 3.40 1.69 -4.32
N VAL A 7 3.76 2.81 -3.69
CA VAL A 7 3.51 4.15 -4.22
C VAL A 7 4.05 4.37 -5.64
N LYS A 8 5.21 3.76 -5.94
CA LYS A 8 5.84 3.88 -7.26
C LYS A 8 5.54 2.72 -8.20
N LYS A 9 5.14 1.57 -7.64
CA LYS A 9 4.95 0.35 -8.42
C LYS A 9 3.51 0.18 -8.91
N TYR A 10 2.53 0.59 -8.11
CA TYR A 10 1.11 0.34 -8.38
C TYR A 10 0.30 1.63 -8.34
N ASP A 11 -0.79 1.63 -9.09
CA ASP A 11 -1.81 2.68 -8.99
C ASP A 11 -2.72 2.40 -7.78
N THR A 12 -2.26 2.83 -6.60
CA THR A 12 -2.97 2.58 -5.34
C THR A 12 -4.09 3.56 -5.06
N THR A 13 -4.28 4.57 -5.92
CA THR A 13 -5.31 5.61 -5.79
C THR A 13 -6.43 5.50 -6.82
N GLU A 14 -6.35 4.54 -7.75
CA GLU A 14 -7.34 4.38 -8.82
C GLU A 14 -8.77 4.24 -8.27
N ASP A 15 -8.98 3.31 -7.34
CA ASP A 15 -10.30 2.98 -6.76
C ASP A 15 -10.70 3.89 -5.60
N LEU A 16 -9.87 4.88 -5.25
CA LEU A 16 -10.21 5.82 -4.18
C LEU A 16 -11.42 6.66 -4.60
N LYS A 17 -12.47 6.66 -3.78
CA LYS A 17 -13.67 7.47 -3.99
C LYS A 17 -13.42 8.91 -3.60
N ASP A 18 -14.25 9.83 -4.13
CA ASP A 18 -14.26 11.23 -3.68
C ASP A 18 -14.57 11.30 -2.18
N GLY A 19 -13.78 12.11 -1.44
CA GLY A 19 -13.82 12.17 0.02
C GLY A 19 -13.34 10.91 0.75
N GLY A 20 -12.83 9.91 0.02
CA GLY A 20 -12.35 8.65 0.60
C GLY A 20 -11.14 8.81 1.50
N THR A 21 -10.91 7.82 2.36
CA THR A 21 -9.76 7.81 3.27
C THR A 21 -8.62 6.99 2.70
N PHE A 22 -7.42 7.59 2.63
CA PHE A 22 -6.20 6.94 2.18
C PHE A 22 -5.18 6.90 3.32
N LEU A 23 -4.79 5.70 3.77
CA LEU A 23 -3.77 5.50 4.78
C LEU A 23 -2.52 4.88 4.14
N LEU A 24 -1.39 5.56 4.27
CA LEU A 24 -0.08 5.11 3.80
C LEU A 24 0.82 4.76 4.98
N ASN A 25 1.27 3.51 5.03
CA ASN A 25 2.31 3.09 5.96
C ASN A 25 3.68 3.43 5.37
N CYS A 26 4.35 4.42 5.93
CA CYS A 26 5.66 4.85 5.47
C CYS A 26 6.47 5.50 6.60
N PRO A 27 7.80 5.48 6.52
CA PRO A 27 8.68 6.15 7.50
C PRO A 27 8.87 7.64 7.19
N TRP A 28 8.17 8.18 6.19
CA TRP A 28 8.38 9.54 5.70
C TRP A 28 7.67 10.57 6.58
N SER A 29 8.32 11.71 6.76
CA SER A 29 7.68 12.90 7.32
C SER A 29 6.72 13.54 6.30
N VAL A 30 5.86 14.42 6.77
CA VAL A 30 4.93 15.17 5.89
C VAL A 30 5.70 15.94 4.81
N ASP A 31 6.83 16.54 5.16
CA ASP A 31 7.64 17.34 4.22
C ASP A 31 8.29 16.46 3.13
N GLU A 32 8.64 15.23 3.46
CA GLU A 32 9.22 14.29 2.49
C GLU A 32 8.20 13.81 1.45
N LEU A 33 6.89 13.83 1.76
CA LEU A 33 5.85 13.34 0.85
C LEU A 33 5.89 14.05 -0.50
N GLU A 34 6.28 15.34 -0.54
CA GLU A 34 6.38 16.10 -1.77
C GLU A 34 7.31 15.43 -2.80
N THR A 35 8.39 14.84 -2.34
CA THR A 35 9.39 14.19 -3.21
C THR A 35 9.21 12.68 -3.34
N ARG A 36 8.48 12.06 -2.43
CA ARG A 36 8.29 10.60 -2.36
C ARG A 36 7.09 10.09 -3.16
N LEU A 37 6.00 10.89 -3.19
CA LEU A 37 4.78 10.52 -3.90
C LEU A 37 4.93 10.77 -5.40
N THR A 38 4.28 9.93 -6.21
CA THR A 38 4.19 10.16 -7.66
C THR A 38 3.25 11.33 -7.96
N ALA A 39 3.47 12.01 -9.08
CA ALA A 39 2.60 13.10 -9.50
C ALA A 39 1.16 12.64 -9.70
N LYS A 40 0.96 11.44 -10.26
CA LYS A 40 -0.38 10.85 -10.39
C LYS A 40 -1.07 10.70 -9.03
N MET A 41 -0.40 10.12 -8.04
CA MET A 41 -0.96 9.96 -6.69
C MET A 41 -1.31 11.31 -6.06
N LYS A 42 -0.44 12.31 -6.18
CA LYS A 42 -0.71 13.67 -5.70
C LYS A 42 -1.98 14.25 -6.33
N ARG A 43 -2.09 14.16 -7.69
CA ARG A 43 -3.28 14.62 -8.41
C ARG A 43 -4.55 13.91 -7.96
N ASP A 44 -4.50 12.59 -7.81
CA ASP A 44 -5.65 11.79 -7.39
C ASP A 44 -6.11 12.15 -5.97
N LEU A 45 -5.18 12.23 -5.03
CA LEU A 45 -5.48 12.64 -3.66
C LEU A 45 -6.13 14.03 -3.59
N ALA A 46 -5.59 14.99 -4.35
CA ALA A 46 -6.13 16.35 -4.39
C ALA A 46 -7.49 16.44 -5.09
N LYS A 47 -7.64 15.83 -6.29
CA LYS A 47 -8.88 15.89 -7.09
C LYS A 47 -10.03 15.10 -6.48
N LYS A 48 -9.72 14.03 -5.75
CA LYS A 48 -10.71 13.21 -5.04
C LYS A 48 -10.95 13.69 -3.59
N HIS A 49 -10.45 14.88 -3.22
CA HIS A 49 -10.62 15.47 -1.88
C HIS A 49 -10.35 14.45 -0.75
N ALA A 50 -9.30 13.65 -0.91
CA ALA A 50 -9.02 12.52 -0.05
C ALA A 50 -8.71 12.93 1.39
N ASN A 51 -9.16 12.14 2.35
CA ASN A 51 -8.67 12.21 3.72
C ASN A 51 -7.37 11.42 3.79
N PHE A 52 -6.23 12.11 3.68
CA PHE A 52 -4.93 11.45 3.62
C PHE A 52 -4.30 11.34 5.00
N TYR A 53 -3.80 10.13 5.32
CA TYR A 53 -3.11 9.83 6.57
C TYR A 53 -1.82 9.05 6.29
N ILE A 54 -0.81 9.28 7.14
CA ILE A 54 0.42 8.49 7.18
C ILE A 54 0.61 7.86 8.55
N ILE A 55 1.32 6.74 8.61
CA ILE A 55 1.70 6.06 9.84
C ILE A 55 3.04 5.35 9.63
N ASP A 56 3.95 5.43 10.59
CA ASP A 56 5.17 4.60 10.60
C ASP A 56 4.96 3.41 11.53
N ALA A 57 4.24 2.41 11.02
CA ALA A 57 3.93 1.21 11.79
C ALA A 57 5.18 0.37 12.10
N ALA A 58 6.23 0.47 11.30
CA ALA A 58 7.48 -0.26 11.54
C ALA A 58 8.24 0.29 12.75
N LYS A 59 8.34 1.61 12.85
CA LYS A 59 8.92 2.29 14.01
C LYS A 59 8.14 1.97 15.28
N LEU A 60 6.81 2.12 15.23
CA LEU A 60 5.93 1.82 16.36
C LEU A 60 6.02 0.36 16.82
N ALA A 61 6.07 -0.60 15.88
CA ALA A 61 6.25 -2.01 16.21
C ALA A 61 7.58 -2.29 16.92
N ALA A 62 8.65 -1.65 16.47
CA ALA A 62 9.97 -1.77 17.09
C ALA A 62 9.97 -1.19 18.52
N GLU A 63 9.36 -0.03 18.75
CA GLU A 63 9.25 0.63 20.05
C GLU A 63 8.45 -0.21 21.08
N ILE A 64 7.39 -0.89 20.61
CA ILE A 64 6.59 -1.80 21.45
C ILE A 64 7.33 -3.12 21.75
N GLY A 65 8.35 -3.47 20.95
CA GLY A 65 9.06 -4.74 21.06
C GLY A 65 8.51 -5.88 20.19
N LEU A 66 7.69 -5.57 19.20
CA LEU A 66 7.16 -6.51 18.20
C LEU A 66 8.04 -6.65 16.95
N GLY A 67 9.19 -5.94 16.89
CA GLY A 67 10.12 -6.00 15.78
C GLY A 67 9.48 -5.53 14.47
N LYS A 68 9.25 -6.45 13.53
CA LYS A 68 8.67 -6.12 12.20
C LYS A 68 7.17 -6.39 12.09
N HIS A 69 6.51 -6.79 13.16
CA HIS A 69 5.09 -7.18 13.13
C HIS A 69 4.16 -5.96 13.24
N THR A 70 3.76 -5.41 12.11
CA THR A 70 2.97 -4.17 12.00
C THR A 70 1.45 -4.39 11.91
N ASN A 71 0.99 -5.63 11.74
CA ASN A 71 -0.39 -5.94 11.41
C ASN A 71 -1.42 -5.34 12.38
N ASN A 72 -1.21 -5.55 13.68
CA ASN A 72 -2.14 -5.07 14.70
C ASN A 72 -2.19 -3.54 14.80
N ILE A 73 -1.05 -2.86 14.57
CA ILE A 73 -0.99 -1.40 14.49
C ILE A 73 -1.84 -0.90 13.32
N LEU A 74 -1.65 -1.49 12.13
CA LEU A 74 -2.39 -1.11 10.93
C LEU A 74 -3.88 -1.43 11.02
N GLN A 75 -4.25 -2.54 11.67
CA GLN A 75 -5.66 -2.87 11.94
C GLN A 75 -6.30 -1.85 12.90
N GLY A 76 -5.60 -1.47 13.98
CA GLY A 76 -6.06 -0.44 14.88
C GLY A 76 -6.32 0.89 14.16
N ALA A 77 -5.36 1.34 13.34
CA ALA A 77 -5.50 2.53 12.52
C ALA A 77 -6.67 2.42 11.52
N PHE A 78 -6.82 1.27 10.86
CA PHE A 78 -7.91 1.04 9.92
C PHE A 78 -9.28 1.22 10.57
N PHE A 79 -9.56 0.54 11.66
CA PHE A 79 -10.87 0.64 12.33
C PHE A 79 -11.12 2.03 12.90
N ALA A 80 -10.09 2.70 13.43
CA ALA A 80 -10.21 4.07 13.93
C ALA A 80 -10.57 5.08 12.84
N LEU A 81 -10.01 4.93 11.64
CA LEU A 81 -10.23 5.85 10.52
C LEU A 81 -11.52 5.55 9.77
N THR A 82 -11.85 4.27 9.56
CA THR A 82 -12.99 3.88 8.72
C THR A 82 -14.31 3.81 9.47
N LYS A 83 -14.27 3.48 10.77
CA LYS A 83 -15.45 3.32 11.63
C LYS A 83 -16.52 2.38 11.04
N VAL A 84 -16.08 1.37 10.26
CA VAL A 84 -16.98 0.39 9.61
C VAL A 84 -17.75 -0.47 10.61
N ILE A 85 -17.25 -0.59 11.83
CA ILE A 85 -17.94 -1.16 13.00
C ILE A 85 -17.67 -0.28 14.23
N PRO A 86 -18.51 -0.38 15.29
CA PRO A 86 -18.24 0.31 16.56
C PRO A 86 -16.86 -0.03 17.12
N MET A 87 -16.14 0.98 17.63
CA MET A 87 -14.75 0.83 18.03
C MET A 87 -14.54 -0.13 19.20
N ASP A 88 -15.48 -0.19 20.13
CA ASP A 88 -15.49 -1.13 21.27
C ASP A 88 -15.58 -2.59 20.77
N LEU A 89 -16.45 -2.85 19.78
CA LEU A 89 -16.55 -4.16 19.14
C LEU A 89 -15.27 -4.52 18.38
N ALA A 90 -14.70 -3.57 17.63
CA ALA A 90 -13.43 -3.77 16.93
C ALA A 90 -12.31 -4.14 17.90
N LEU A 91 -12.16 -3.38 18.99
CA LEU A 91 -11.15 -3.63 20.03
C LEU A 91 -11.33 -5.01 20.67
N THR A 92 -12.54 -5.33 21.11
CA THR A 92 -12.84 -6.62 21.76
C THR A 92 -12.49 -7.78 20.82
N SER A 93 -12.89 -7.70 19.55
CA SER A 93 -12.62 -8.74 18.55
C SER A 93 -11.14 -8.89 18.25
N MET A 94 -10.41 -7.78 18.09
CA MET A 94 -8.97 -7.82 17.85
C MET A 94 -8.18 -8.40 19.03
N MET A 95 -8.55 -8.02 20.28
CA MET A 95 -7.91 -8.54 21.48
C MET A 95 -8.20 -10.04 21.69
N GLN A 96 -9.42 -10.47 21.40
CA GLN A 96 -9.77 -11.90 21.45
C GLN A 96 -8.97 -12.67 20.39
N THR A 97 -8.87 -12.17 19.16
CA THR A 97 -8.08 -12.78 18.10
C THR A 97 -6.60 -12.90 18.49
N ASN A 98 -6.03 -11.86 19.13
CA ASN A 98 -4.66 -11.91 19.64
C ASN A 98 -4.49 -12.98 20.71
N TYR A 99 -5.42 -13.10 21.63
CA TYR A 99 -5.41 -14.14 22.66
C TYR A 99 -5.45 -15.54 22.03
N ASP A 100 -6.40 -15.80 21.15
CA ASP A 100 -6.60 -17.10 20.51
C ASP A 100 -5.39 -17.51 19.65
N THR A 101 -4.76 -16.52 19.00
CA THR A 101 -3.61 -16.76 18.10
C THR A 101 -2.32 -17.00 18.87
N TYR A 102 -2.05 -16.22 19.89
CA TYR A 102 -0.70 -16.14 20.48
C TYR A 102 -0.58 -16.79 21.86
N PHE A 103 -1.66 -16.86 22.66
CA PHE A 103 -1.58 -17.30 24.05
C PHE A 103 -0.96 -18.69 24.20
N LYS A 104 -1.46 -19.67 23.47
CA LYS A 104 -0.98 -21.07 23.53
C LYS A 104 0.44 -21.26 23.03
N LYS A 105 0.87 -20.42 22.07
CA LYS A 105 2.17 -20.58 21.38
C LYS A 105 3.27 -19.75 22.02
N SER A 106 2.94 -18.58 22.53
CA SER A 106 3.92 -17.55 22.90
C SER A 106 3.65 -16.92 24.27
N GLY A 107 2.56 -17.29 24.92
CA GLY A 107 2.19 -16.84 26.26
C GLY A 107 1.62 -15.44 26.33
N GLN A 108 1.21 -15.05 27.55
CA GLN A 108 0.50 -13.79 27.82
C GLN A 108 1.27 -12.55 27.39
N LYS A 109 2.58 -12.52 27.58
CA LYS A 109 3.44 -11.38 27.22
C LYS A 109 3.28 -10.97 25.74
N ILE A 110 3.22 -11.94 24.84
CA ILE A 110 3.06 -11.66 23.39
C ILE A 110 1.64 -11.20 23.10
N VAL A 111 0.63 -11.73 23.78
CA VAL A 111 -0.74 -11.23 23.69
C VAL A 111 -0.80 -9.75 24.10
N ASP A 112 -0.19 -9.40 25.23
CA ASP A 112 -0.21 -8.03 25.74
C ASP A 112 0.49 -7.05 24.79
N LEU A 113 1.63 -7.42 24.20
CA LEU A 113 2.33 -6.61 23.19
C LEU A 113 1.47 -6.39 21.94
N ASN A 114 0.78 -7.42 21.47
CA ASN A 114 -0.11 -7.30 20.31
C ASN A 114 -1.36 -6.46 20.63
N ASN A 115 -1.90 -6.55 21.83
CA ASN A 115 -3.00 -5.70 22.30
C ASN A 115 -2.56 -4.24 22.41
N GLU A 116 -1.34 -3.99 22.88
CA GLU A 116 -0.76 -2.62 22.90
C GLU A 116 -0.58 -2.08 21.49
N ALA A 117 -0.13 -2.89 20.55
CA ALA A 117 -0.01 -2.51 19.15
C ALA A 117 -1.35 -2.05 18.54
N VAL A 118 -2.46 -2.73 18.88
CA VAL A 118 -3.80 -2.29 18.47
C VAL A 118 -4.11 -0.90 19.03
N ARG A 119 -3.88 -0.68 20.34
CA ARG A 119 -4.17 0.61 20.99
C ARG A 119 -3.34 1.75 20.41
N VAL A 120 -2.05 1.53 20.21
CA VAL A 120 -1.15 2.50 19.57
C VAL A 120 -1.62 2.82 18.16
N GLY A 121 -2.01 1.82 17.38
CA GLY A 121 -2.51 2.00 16.02
C GLY A 121 -3.72 2.93 15.93
N ILE A 122 -4.64 2.88 16.91
CA ILE A 122 -5.85 3.71 16.92
C ILE A 122 -5.56 5.21 16.87
N THR A 123 -4.46 5.65 17.50
CA THR A 123 -4.14 7.08 17.65
C THR A 123 -2.93 7.53 16.85
N ALA A 124 -2.18 6.62 16.24
CA ALA A 124 -0.89 6.92 15.64
C ALA A 124 -0.97 7.49 14.21
N ALA A 125 -2.11 7.36 13.52
CA ALA A 125 -2.25 7.86 12.16
C ALA A 125 -2.26 9.40 12.16
N GLN A 126 -1.31 9.99 11.44
CA GLN A 126 -1.18 11.45 11.29
C GLN A 126 -1.93 11.90 10.04
N LYS A 127 -2.85 12.85 10.18
CA LYS A 127 -3.52 13.49 9.04
C LYS A 127 -2.54 14.39 8.30
N VAL A 128 -2.59 14.32 6.98
CA VAL A 128 -1.79 15.15 6.06
C VAL A 128 -2.71 16.13 5.37
N GLU A 129 -2.42 17.41 5.47
CA GLU A 129 -3.09 18.44 4.68
C GLU A 129 -2.55 18.37 3.24
N ILE A 130 -3.46 18.20 2.28
CA ILE A 130 -3.11 18.06 0.87
C ILE A 130 -2.92 19.46 0.26
N PRO A 131 -1.70 19.81 -0.22
CA PRO A 131 -1.47 21.11 -0.84
C PRO A 131 -2.29 21.25 -2.14
N ALA A 132 -2.84 22.46 -2.39
CA ALA A 132 -3.57 22.74 -3.62
C ALA A 132 -2.71 22.52 -4.88
N SER A 133 -1.40 22.72 -4.78
CA SER A 133 -0.43 22.47 -5.86
C SER A 133 -0.41 21.04 -6.34
N TRP A 134 -0.81 20.06 -5.51
CA TRP A 134 -0.84 18.66 -5.93
C TRP A 134 -1.86 18.38 -7.03
N ALA A 135 -2.92 19.19 -7.15
CA ALA A 135 -3.90 19.02 -8.21
C ALA A 135 -3.31 19.18 -9.63
N THR A 136 -2.21 19.90 -9.76
CA THR A 136 -1.51 20.18 -11.02
C THR A 136 -0.10 19.60 -11.07
N ALA A 137 0.24 18.65 -10.18
CA ALA A 137 1.56 18.04 -10.16
C ALA A 137 1.89 17.38 -11.52
N GLU A 138 3.07 17.68 -12.06
CA GLU A 138 3.51 17.17 -13.35
C GLU A 138 4.37 15.92 -13.20
N ASP A 139 4.18 14.95 -14.10
CA ASP A 139 4.99 13.75 -14.12
C ASP A 139 6.41 14.08 -14.62
N ALA A 140 7.42 13.54 -13.95
CA ALA A 140 8.77 13.61 -14.47
C ALA A 140 8.86 12.89 -15.83
N PRO A 141 9.70 13.36 -16.77
CA PRO A 141 9.90 12.68 -18.03
C PRO A 141 10.28 11.21 -17.80
N ALA A 142 9.50 10.29 -18.36
CA ALA A 142 9.80 8.87 -18.28
C ALA A 142 11.05 8.57 -19.12
N ALA A 143 12.02 7.88 -18.54
CA ALA A 143 13.14 7.35 -19.32
C ALA A 143 12.62 6.33 -20.32
N PRO A 144 13.11 6.33 -21.58
CA PRO A 144 12.70 5.36 -22.58
C PRO A 144 13.06 3.94 -22.12
N ILE A 145 12.07 3.06 -22.09
CA ILE A 145 12.26 1.67 -21.73
C ILE A 145 12.85 0.93 -22.94
N GLN A 146 14.11 0.52 -22.84
CA GLN A 146 14.76 -0.34 -23.82
C GLN A 146 14.42 -1.80 -23.52
N ALA A 147 13.36 -2.30 -24.14
CA ALA A 147 12.90 -3.67 -24.02
C ALA A 147 12.18 -4.08 -25.31
N SER A 148 11.97 -5.39 -25.50
CA SER A 148 11.15 -5.89 -26.60
C SER A 148 9.68 -5.43 -26.46
N ASP A 149 8.93 -5.50 -27.57
CA ASP A 149 7.53 -5.12 -27.56
C ASP A 149 6.69 -6.02 -26.65
N PHE A 150 7.00 -7.32 -26.57
CA PHE A 150 6.37 -8.23 -25.63
C PHE A 150 6.52 -7.76 -24.18
N VAL A 151 7.71 -7.35 -23.81
CA VAL A 151 7.98 -6.84 -22.43
C VAL A 151 7.22 -5.54 -22.18
N LYS A 152 7.20 -4.62 -23.14
CA LYS A 152 6.48 -3.34 -23.02
C LYS A 152 4.97 -3.51 -22.98
N ASP A 153 4.43 -4.36 -23.87
CA ASP A 153 3.00 -4.50 -24.08
C ASP A 153 2.33 -5.43 -23.06
N ILE A 154 3.05 -6.41 -22.52
CA ILE A 154 2.49 -7.44 -21.63
C ILE A 154 3.17 -7.48 -20.27
N VAL A 155 4.51 -7.69 -20.22
CA VAL A 155 5.18 -7.97 -18.93
C VAL A 155 5.13 -6.76 -18.01
N ILE A 156 5.43 -5.57 -18.50
CA ILE A 156 5.40 -4.34 -17.68
C ILE A 156 3.99 -4.03 -17.18
N PRO A 157 2.92 -4.00 -18.00
CA PRO A 157 1.57 -3.83 -17.50
C PRO A 157 1.17 -4.88 -16.47
N MET A 158 1.52 -6.15 -16.66
CA MET A 158 1.21 -7.20 -15.68
C MET A 158 1.97 -7.01 -14.37
N ASP A 159 3.25 -6.61 -14.42
CA ASP A 159 4.02 -6.30 -13.20
C ASP A 159 3.45 -5.11 -12.42
N HIS A 160 2.80 -4.18 -13.12
CA HIS A 160 2.07 -3.06 -12.53
C HIS A 160 0.62 -3.39 -12.14
N GLN A 161 0.23 -4.67 -12.17
CA GLN A 161 -1.15 -5.15 -11.89
C GLN A 161 -2.21 -4.55 -12.81
N MET A 162 -1.83 -4.24 -14.06
CA MET A 162 -2.72 -3.70 -15.10
C MET A 162 -3.14 -4.77 -16.12
N GLY A 163 -2.92 -6.04 -15.82
CA GLY A 163 -3.22 -7.16 -16.72
C GLY A 163 -4.67 -7.23 -17.17
N ASP A 164 -5.61 -6.92 -16.26
CA ASP A 164 -7.05 -6.92 -16.56
C ASP A 164 -7.46 -5.87 -17.60
N LYS A 165 -6.64 -4.84 -17.82
CA LYS A 165 -6.86 -3.78 -18.80
C LYS A 165 -6.30 -4.13 -20.18
N LEU A 166 -5.55 -5.23 -20.31
CA LEU A 166 -4.97 -5.64 -21.57
C LEU A 166 -6.03 -6.31 -22.45
N PRO A 167 -6.20 -5.86 -23.72
CA PRO A 167 -7.09 -6.53 -24.65
C PRO A 167 -6.51 -7.88 -25.09
N VAL A 168 -7.37 -8.86 -25.36
CA VAL A 168 -6.96 -10.21 -25.83
C VAL A 168 -6.08 -10.14 -27.09
N SER A 169 -6.30 -9.15 -27.96
CA SER A 169 -5.51 -8.94 -29.18
C SER A 169 -4.02 -8.70 -28.93
N VAL A 170 -3.63 -8.18 -27.74
CA VAL A 170 -2.22 -8.01 -27.40
C VAL A 170 -1.54 -9.36 -27.22
N PHE A 171 -2.20 -10.31 -26.56
CA PHE A 171 -1.66 -11.66 -26.37
C PHE A 171 -1.59 -12.41 -27.71
N GLN A 172 -2.57 -12.25 -28.57
CA GLN A 172 -2.57 -12.84 -29.91
C GLN A 172 -1.44 -12.29 -30.79
N LYS A 173 -1.19 -10.98 -30.74
CA LYS A 173 -0.08 -10.31 -31.45
C LYS A 173 1.28 -10.92 -31.08
N HIS A 174 1.47 -11.29 -29.82
CA HIS A 174 2.74 -11.79 -29.29
C HIS A 174 2.84 -13.32 -29.24
N GLY A 175 1.83 -14.06 -29.70
CA GLY A 175 1.85 -15.52 -29.79
C GLY A 175 1.88 -16.26 -28.44
N VAL A 176 1.59 -15.60 -27.33
CA VAL A 176 1.74 -16.20 -25.97
C VAL A 176 0.58 -17.12 -25.57
N LEU A 177 -0.44 -17.26 -26.41
CA LEU A 177 -1.57 -18.17 -26.12
C LEU A 177 -1.20 -19.65 -26.24
N ASP A 178 -0.06 -19.98 -26.80
CA ASP A 178 0.46 -21.33 -26.95
C ASP A 178 1.36 -21.79 -25.78
N GLY A 179 1.53 -20.95 -24.77
CA GLY A 179 2.36 -21.23 -23.60
C GLY A 179 3.86 -20.98 -23.80
N THR A 180 4.28 -20.45 -24.93
CA THR A 180 5.68 -20.02 -25.12
C THR A 180 5.96 -18.65 -24.49
N TRP A 181 7.19 -18.46 -24.02
CA TRP A 181 7.63 -17.20 -23.43
C TRP A 181 8.85 -16.67 -24.16
N GLU A 182 8.87 -15.39 -24.38
CA GLU A 182 10.01 -14.70 -24.98
C GLU A 182 11.26 -14.78 -24.09
N ASN A 183 12.42 -15.03 -24.70
CA ASN A 183 13.69 -15.07 -24.00
C ASN A 183 13.97 -13.76 -23.26
N GLY A 184 14.50 -13.87 -22.05
CA GLY A 184 14.87 -12.70 -21.24
C GLY A 184 13.76 -12.13 -20.36
N THR A 185 12.50 -12.56 -20.51
CA THR A 185 11.37 -12.07 -19.68
C THR A 185 11.57 -12.33 -18.20
N SER A 186 12.21 -13.44 -17.83
CA SER A 186 12.52 -13.75 -16.43
C SER A 186 13.44 -12.73 -15.74
N ALA A 187 14.23 -11.98 -16.51
CA ALA A 187 15.08 -10.91 -15.96
C ALA A 187 14.25 -9.72 -15.44
N TYR A 188 13.06 -9.49 -16.01
CA TYR A 188 12.15 -8.43 -15.58
C TYR A 188 11.30 -8.87 -14.39
N ALA A 189 10.80 -10.09 -14.40
CA ALA A 189 10.01 -10.64 -13.29
C ALA A 189 10.77 -10.64 -11.95
N LYS A 190 12.09 -10.83 -11.99
CA LYS A 190 12.94 -10.85 -10.79
C LYS A 190 13.35 -9.47 -10.27
N ARG A 191 13.22 -8.44 -11.06
CA ARG A 191 13.62 -7.06 -10.71
C ARG A 191 12.50 -6.21 -10.14
N GLY A 192 11.28 -6.69 -10.21
CA GLY A 192 10.11 -6.01 -9.70
C GLY A 192 9.80 -6.31 -8.22
N VAL A 193 10.70 -6.99 -7.51
CA VAL A 193 10.55 -7.34 -6.10
C VAL A 193 11.34 -6.37 -5.22
#